data_59e147876a29b2a6dac74f12f70e300a
#
_entry.id   59e147876a29b2a6dac74f12f70e300a
#
_cell.length_a   1.000
_cell.length_b   1.000
_cell.length_c   1.000
_cell.angle_alpha   90.00
_cell.angle_beta   90.00
_cell.angle_gamma   90.00
#
_symmetry.space_group_name_H-M   'P 1'
#
loop_
_entity.id
_entity.type
_entity.pdbx_description
1 polymer ?
#
loop_
_entity_poly.entity_id
_entity_poly.type
_entity_poly.pdbx_seq_one_letter_code
_entity_poly.pdbx_strand_id
1 'polypeptide(L)'
;GLLAFVGVERGDGQAHADRLLERMLNYRMFADAAGKMNLSLRDTAGGLLLVSQFTLAADTNSGNRPSFTPAASPADGEKWFDYLVGEARVNHAIVETGRFGADMQVSLVNDGPVTFWLRVAPREA
;
A
#
# COMPACT_ATOMS: atom_id res chain seq x y z
N GLY A 1 10.09 4.55 9.26
CA GLY A 1 9.62 3.60 8.26
C GLY A 1 8.19 3.89 7.83
N LEU A 2 7.67 3.03 6.98
CA LEU A 2 6.33 3.15 6.42
C LEU A 2 5.59 1.83 6.58
N LEU A 3 4.37 1.89 7.09
CA LEU A 3 3.39 0.82 7.01
C LEU A 3 2.40 1.14 5.89
N ALA A 4 2.23 0.22 4.95
CA ALA A 4 1.24 0.34 3.89
C ALA A 4 0.25 -0.82 3.94
N PHE A 5 -1.03 -0.49 4.10
CA PHE A 5 -2.11 -1.43 3.84
C PHE A 5 -2.44 -1.38 2.35
N VAL A 6 -2.42 -2.53 1.69
CA VAL A 6 -2.56 -2.62 0.23
C VAL A 6 -3.80 -3.40 -0.14
N GLY A 7 -4.69 -2.76 -0.88
CA GLY A 7 -5.87 -3.38 -1.49
C GLY A 7 -5.69 -3.50 -2.99
N VAL A 8 -6.14 -4.62 -3.55
CA VAL A 8 -6.16 -4.86 -4.99
C VAL A 8 -7.58 -4.74 -5.48
N GLU A 9 -7.79 -3.90 -6.49
CA GLU A 9 -9.09 -3.70 -7.09
C GLU A 9 -9.29 -4.66 -8.28
N ARG A 10 -10.53 -4.92 -8.61
CA ARG A 10 -10.90 -5.72 -9.78
C ARG A 10 -10.36 -5.04 -11.05
N GLY A 11 -9.65 -5.79 -11.87
CA GLY A 11 -9.03 -5.28 -13.10
C GLY A 11 -7.61 -4.73 -12.92
N ASP A 12 -7.08 -4.66 -11.70
CA ASP A 12 -5.70 -4.30 -11.48
C ASP A 12 -4.75 -5.32 -12.12
N GLY A 13 -3.62 -4.82 -12.61
CA GLY A 13 -2.58 -5.62 -13.24
C GLY A 13 -1.19 -5.15 -12.83
N GLN A 14 -0.19 -5.64 -13.57
CA GLN A 14 1.21 -5.33 -13.31
C GLN A 14 1.50 -3.84 -13.30
N ALA A 15 0.99 -3.09 -14.28
CA ALA A 15 1.25 -1.66 -14.39
C ALA A 15 0.72 -0.87 -13.19
N HIS A 16 -0.41 -1.28 -12.62
CA HIS A 16 -0.97 -0.68 -11.41
C HIS A 16 -0.06 -0.93 -10.21
N ALA A 17 0.42 -2.15 -10.04
CA ALA A 17 1.34 -2.51 -8.97
C ALA A 17 2.66 -1.75 -9.08
N ASP A 18 3.24 -1.66 -10.27
CA ASP A 18 4.47 -0.92 -10.52
C ASP A 18 4.32 0.56 -10.19
N ARG A 19 3.23 1.16 -10.63
CA ARG A 19 2.96 2.58 -10.38
C ARG A 19 2.72 2.86 -8.89
N LEU A 20 1.97 2.00 -8.21
CA LEU A 20 1.72 2.16 -6.78
C LEU A 20 3.03 2.07 -5.98
N LEU A 21 3.87 1.11 -6.29
CA LEU A 21 5.17 0.96 -5.63
C LEU A 21 6.06 2.18 -5.84
N GLU A 22 6.15 2.68 -7.06
CA GLU A 22 6.89 3.89 -7.36
C GLU A 22 6.41 5.06 -6.50
N ARG A 23 5.09 5.24 -6.40
CA ARG A 23 4.52 6.30 -5.58
C ARG A 23 4.81 6.11 -4.09
N MET A 24 4.65 4.90 -3.56
CA MET A 24 4.95 4.62 -2.15
C MET A 24 6.40 4.93 -1.78
N LEU A 25 7.35 4.55 -2.63
CA LEU A 25 8.77 4.75 -2.36
C LEU A 25 9.21 6.21 -2.50
N ASN A 26 8.51 7.00 -3.31
CA ASN A 26 8.89 8.37 -3.64
C ASN A 26 7.97 9.44 -3.05
N TYR A 27 6.88 9.06 -2.42
CA TYR A 27 5.95 10.02 -1.83
C TYR A 27 6.62 10.78 -0.68
N ARG A 28 6.48 12.09 -0.67
CA ARG A 28 7.20 12.95 0.28
C ARG A 28 6.43 13.08 1.59
N MET A 29 6.45 12.05 2.40
CA MET A 29 5.68 11.98 3.64
C MET A 29 6.51 12.14 4.91
N PHE A 30 7.82 12.31 4.78
CA PHE A 30 8.72 12.49 5.91
C PHE A 30 9.25 13.91 5.97
N ALA A 31 9.43 14.42 7.21
CA ALA A 31 9.92 15.77 7.43
C ALA A 31 11.40 15.89 7.09
N ASP A 32 11.76 16.99 6.42
CA ASP A 32 13.13 17.41 6.24
C ASP A 32 13.65 18.18 7.45
N ALA A 33 14.88 18.70 7.37
CA ALA A 33 15.49 19.48 8.45
C ALA A 33 14.73 20.77 8.78
N ALA A 34 13.92 21.29 7.85
CA ALA A 34 13.09 22.47 8.06
C ALA A 34 11.67 22.12 8.57
N GLY A 35 11.38 20.83 8.83
CA GLY A 35 10.09 20.36 9.29
C GLY A 35 9.03 20.24 8.19
N LYS A 36 9.40 20.34 6.93
CA LYS A 36 8.49 20.20 5.78
C LYS A 36 8.49 18.78 5.24
N MET A 37 7.33 18.28 4.81
CA MET A 37 7.18 16.95 4.20
C MET A 37 7.79 16.91 2.81
N ASN A 38 9.09 16.76 2.73
CA ASN A 38 9.85 16.77 1.48
C ASN A 38 10.66 15.49 1.24
N LEU A 39 10.76 14.60 2.21
CA LEU A 39 11.56 13.38 2.10
C LEU A 39 10.66 12.17 1.87
N SER A 40 11.10 11.30 0.98
CA SER A 40 10.45 10.01 0.70
C SER A 40 11.03 8.90 1.58
N LEU A 41 10.41 7.71 1.50
CA LEU A 41 10.94 6.52 2.13
C LEU A 41 12.35 6.19 1.58
N ARG A 42 12.58 6.38 0.27
CA ARG A 42 13.90 6.21 -0.33
C ARG A 42 14.94 7.14 0.29
N ASP A 43 14.58 8.39 0.49
CA ASP A 43 15.48 9.38 1.07
C ASP A 43 15.87 9.03 2.50
N THR A 44 14.94 8.54 3.29
CA THR A 44 15.17 8.18 4.69
C THR A 44 15.77 6.79 4.86
N ALA A 45 15.68 5.94 3.85
CA ALA A 45 16.12 4.54 3.86
C ALA A 45 15.49 3.70 4.98
N GLY A 46 14.30 4.08 5.44
CA GLY A 46 13.56 3.34 6.48
C GLY A 46 12.94 2.05 5.97
N GLY A 47 12.44 1.23 6.86
CA GLY A 47 11.77 -0.02 6.51
C GLY A 47 10.38 0.19 5.91
N LEU A 48 9.99 -0.73 5.04
CA LEU A 48 8.64 -0.81 4.46
C LEU A 48 7.97 -2.08 4.95
N LEU A 49 6.81 -1.95 5.59
CA LEU A 49 5.95 -3.07 5.97
C LEU A 49 4.71 -3.05 5.09
N LEU A 50 4.54 -4.11 4.28
CA LEU A 50 3.40 -4.28 3.39
C LEU A 50 2.41 -5.28 3.98
N VAL A 51 1.17 -4.87 4.16
CA VAL A 51 0.09 -5.71 4.70
C VAL A 51 -1.08 -5.70 3.72
N SER A 52 -1.51 -6.87 3.27
CA SER A 52 -2.67 -6.96 2.40
C SER A 52 -3.94 -6.61 3.17
N GLN A 53 -4.82 -5.80 2.54
CA GLN A 53 -6.04 -5.30 3.16
C GLN A 53 -7.12 -5.16 2.08
N PHE A 54 -7.85 -6.24 1.79
CA PHE A 54 -8.87 -6.22 0.71
C PHE A 54 -10.03 -5.26 1.01
N THR A 55 -10.30 -4.98 2.29
CA THR A 55 -11.37 -4.07 2.70
C THR A 55 -11.15 -2.63 2.24
N LEU A 56 -9.92 -2.24 1.87
CA LEU A 56 -9.66 -0.92 1.29
C LEU A 56 -10.38 -0.72 -0.04
N ALA A 57 -10.66 -1.80 -0.78
CA ALA A 57 -11.36 -1.74 -2.05
C ALA A 57 -12.89 -1.77 -1.89
N ALA A 58 -13.39 -1.78 -0.66
CA ALA A 58 -14.83 -1.80 -0.39
C ALA A 58 -15.51 -0.52 -0.87
N ASP A 59 -16.70 -0.68 -1.44
CA ASP A 59 -17.62 0.42 -1.68
C ASP A 59 -18.40 0.70 -0.39
N THR A 60 -18.20 1.88 0.17
CA THR A 60 -18.85 2.34 1.41
C THR A 60 -19.81 3.50 1.16
N ASN A 61 -20.17 3.75 -0.10
CA ASN A 61 -20.91 4.96 -0.49
C ASN A 61 -22.38 4.94 -0.05
N SER A 62 -22.98 3.79 0.21
CA SER A 62 -24.38 3.73 0.61
C SER A 62 -24.62 2.74 1.75
N GLY A 63 -25.58 3.06 2.60
CA GLY A 63 -25.96 2.23 3.73
C GLY A 63 -24.85 2.06 4.78
N ASN A 64 -24.98 1.00 5.58
CA ASN A 64 -24.06 0.73 6.70
C ASN A 64 -23.32 -0.61 6.52
N ARG A 65 -23.40 -1.19 5.35
CA ARG A 65 -22.75 -2.46 5.03
C ARG A 65 -21.79 -2.27 3.85
N PRO A 66 -20.52 -2.65 3.98
CA PRO A 66 -19.59 -2.55 2.86
C PRO A 66 -19.97 -3.50 1.73
N SER A 67 -19.76 -3.05 0.49
CA SER A 67 -19.81 -3.92 -0.68
C SER A 67 -18.39 -4.19 -1.16
N PHE A 68 -18.04 -5.46 -1.34
CA PHE A 68 -16.72 -5.87 -1.83
C PHE A 68 -16.70 -6.14 -3.34
N THR A 69 -17.74 -5.72 -4.05
CA THR A 69 -17.80 -5.86 -5.52
C THR A 69 -16.56 -5.26 -6.22
N PRO A 70 -16.02 -4.10 -5.80
CA PRO A 70 -14.83 -3.56 -6.45
C PRO A 70 -13.52 -4.28 -6.12
N ALA A 71 -13.49 -5.13 -5.10
CA ALA A 71 -12.27 -5.85 -4.73
C ALA A 71 -11.96 -6.96 -5.73
N ALA A 72 -10.68 -7.18 -6.00
CA ALA A 72 -10.22 -8.32 -6.78
C ALA A 72 -10.62 -9.63 -6.12
N SER A 73 -10.70 -10.71 -6.90
CA SER A 73 -10.83 -12.05 -6.33
C SER A 73 -9.66 -12.37 -5.40
N PRO A 74 -9.82 -13.29 -4.43
CA PRO A 74 -8.69 -13.69 -3.58
C PRO A 74 -7.46 -14.14 -4.37
N ALA A 75 -7.65 -14.87 -5.48
CA ALA A 75 -6.55 -15.34 -6.32
C ALA A 75 -5.81 -14.18 -6.98
N ASP A 76 -6.51 -13.23 -7.57
CA ASP A 76 -5.91 -12.06 -8.20
C ASP A 76 -5.31 -11.11 -7.15
N GLY A 77 -5.97 -10.95 -6.02
CA GLY A 77 -5.45 -10.14 -4.92
C GLY A 77 -4.12 -10.67 -4.42
N GLU A 78 -4.00 -11.98 -4.20
CA GLU A 78 -2.75 -12.61 -3.79
C GLU A 78 -1.66 -12.47 -4.85
N LYS A 79 -2.01 -12.73 -6.11
CA LYS A 79 -1.07 -12.63 -7.24
C LYS A 79 -0.42 -11.25 -7.32
N TRP A 80 -1.21 -10.19 -7.27
CA TRP A 80 -0.68 -8.83 -7.44
C TRP A 80 -0.05 -8.29 -6.17
N PHE A 81 -0.52 -8.72 -5.00
CA PHE A 81 0.18 -8.42 -3.76
C PHE A 81 1.57 -9.06 -3.72
N ASP A 82 1.68 -10.33 -4.08
CA ASP A 82 2.98 -11.04 -4.12
C ASP A 82 3.91 -10.42 -5.15
N TYR A 83 3.38 -10.02 -6.31
CA TYR A 83 4.15 -9.30 -7.32
C TYR A 83 4.69 -7.98 -6.75
N LEU A 84 3.84 -7.20 -6.09
CA LEU A 84 4.23 -5.93 -5.46
C LEU A 84 5.35 -6.13 -4.42
N VAL A 85 5.21 -7.14 -3.59
CA VAL A 85 6.23 -7.48 -2.58
C VAL A 85 7.56 -7.83 -3.24
N GLY A 86 7.54 -8.66 -4.29
CA GLY A 86 8.74 -9.04 -5.04
C GLY A 86 9.46 -7.82 -5.62
N GLU A 87 8.72 -6.93 -6.26
CA GLU A 87 9.26 -5.70 -6.83
C GLU A 87 9.75 -4.73 -5.74
N ALA A 88 9.06 -4.66 -4.60
CA ALA A 88 9.50 -3.85 -3.47
C ALA A 88 10.87 -4.31 -2.97
N ARG A 89 11.09 -5.62 -2.85
CA ARG A 89 12.37 -6.18 -2.41
C ARG A 89 13.51 -5.94 -3.38
N VAL A 90 13.21 -5.84 -4.67
CA VAL A 90 14.21 -5.47 -5.69
C VAL A 90 14.61 -4.00 -5.56
N ASN A 91 13.69 -3.13 -5.23
CA ASN A 91 13.85 -1.67 -5.28
C ASN A 91 14.12 -1.01 -3.92
N HIS A 92 13.98 -1.74 -2.82
CA HIS A 92 14.15 -1.20 -1.48
C HIS A 92 14.79 -2.23 -0.55
N ALA A 93 15.69 -1.78 0.33
CA ALA A 93 16.54 -2.69 1.10
C ALA A 93 15.79 -3.44 2.22
N ILE A 94 14.92 -2.74 2.95
CA ILE A 94 14.25 -3.29 4.13
C ILE A 94 12.75 -3.38 3.84
N VAL A 95 12.30 -4.58 3.49
CA VAL A 95 10.88 -4.86 3.19
C VAL A 95 10.43 -6.07 4.01
N GLU A 96 9.40 -5.87 4.82
CA GLU A 96 8.73 -6.91 5.57
C GLU A 96 7.26 -6.96 5.15
N THR A 97 6.61 -8.09 5.41
CA THR A 97 5.21 -8.28 4.99
C THR A 97 4.39 -8.98 6.06
N GLY A 98 3.07 -8.72 6.02
CA GLY A 98 2.10 -9.62 6.62
C GLY A 98 1.92 -10.88 5.75
N ARG A 99 0.97 -11.72 6.13
CA ARG A 99 0.63 -12.95 5.40
C ARG A 99 -0.73 -12.78 4.72
N PHE A 100 -0.78 -12.92 3.40
CA PHE A 100 -2.02 -12.80 2.64
C PHE A 100 -3.08 -13.80 3.15
N GLY A 101 -4.30 -13.29 3.37
CA GLY A 101 -5.43 -14.09 3.80
C GLY A 101 -5.45 -14.47 5.29
N ALA A 102 -4.40 -14.15 6.04
CA ALA A 102 -4.37 -14.43 7.48
C ALA A 102 -5.15 -13.38 8.27
N ASP A 103 -5.67 -13.79 9.42
CA ASP A 103 -6.13 -12.86 10.43
C ASP A 103 -4.93 -12.33 11.19
N MET A 104 -4.72 -11.01 11.16
CA MET A 104 -3.51 -10.38 11.66
C MET A 104 -3.84 -9.27 12.65
N GLN A 105 -2.98 -9.15 13.68
CA GLN A 105 -2.93 -7.97 14.54
C GLN A 105 -1.73 -7.15 14.11
N VAL A 106 -1.94 -5.87 13.81
CA VAL A 106 -0.90 -4.96 13.33
C VAL A 106 -0.67 -3.90 14.39
N SER A 107 0.53 -3.92 14.98
CA SER A 107 0.91 -2.96 16.03
C SER A 107 1.82 -1.90 15.45
N LEU A 108 1.52 -0.66 15.71
CA LEU A 108 2.34 0.47 15.27
C LEU A 108 2.13 1.70 16.15
N VAL A 109 3.04 2.63 16.04
CA VAL A 109 2.85 4.01 16.50
C VAL A 109 2.82 4.90 15.27
N ASN A 110 1.70 5.57 15.03
CA ASN A 110 1.60 6.55 13.95
C ASN A 110 2.14 7.89 14.43
N ASP A 111 3.41 8.09 14.12
CA ASP A 111 4.17 9.24 14.58
C ASP A 111 3.80 10.49 13.76
N GLY A 112 3.21 11.44 14.45
CA GLY A 112 2.72 12.66 13.83
C GLY A 112 1.31 13.03 14.30
N PRO A 113 0.21 12.30 14.08
CA PRO A 113 0.09 11.22 13.11
C PRO A 113 0.16 11.70 11.67
N VAL A 114 0.63 10.83 10.78
CA VAL A 114 0.72 11.11 9.34
C VAL A 114 0.19 9.88 8.58
N THR A 115 -0.84 10.08 7.77
CA THR A 115 -1.46 9.00 7.00
C THR A 115 -1.96 9.54 5.67
N PHE A 116 -1.66 8.84 4.59
CA PHE A 116 -2.09 9.21 3.25
C PHE A 116 -2.80 8.06 2.55
N TRP A 117 -3.70 8.41 1.68
CA TRP A 117 -4.38 7.49 0.78
C TRP A 117 -3.77 7.65 -0.61
N LEU A 118 -3.23 6.55 -1.15
CA LEU A 118 -2.74 6.49 -2.52
C LEU A 118 -3.57 5.49 -3.30
N ARG A 119 -3.96 5.84 -4.52
CA ARG A 119 -4.69 4.95 -5.40
C ARG A 119 -4.19 5.12 -6.82
N VAL A 120 -3.99 4.00 -7.52
CA VAL A 120 -3.76 3.99 -8.96
C VAL A 120 -5.06 3.53 -9.60
N ALA A 121 -5.79 4.45 -10.21
CA ALA A 121 -7.04 4.14 -10.89
C ALA A 121 -6.77 3.29 -12.14
N PRO A 122 -7.79 2.53 -12.64
CA PRO A 122 -7.59 1.66 -13.82
C PRO A 122 -7.01 2.35 -15.05
N ARG A 123 -7.21 3.64 -15.19
CA ARG A 123 -6.74 4.43 -16.35
C ARG A 123 -5.34 5.02 -16.17
N GLU A 124 -4.74 4.91 -14.98
CA GLU A 124 -3.48 5.57 -14.63
C GLU A 124 -2.26 4.67 -14.83
N ALA A 125 -2.49 3.46 -15.18
CA ALA A 125 -1.45 2.46 -15.34
C ALA A 125 -1.12 2.13 -16.78
#